data_eedf59c6159bac81c65be298e53bd522
#
_entry.id   eedf59c6159bac81c65be298e53bd522
#
_cell.length_a   1.000
_cell.length_b   1.000
_cell.length_c   1.000
_cell.angle_alpha   90.00
_cell.angle_beta   90.00
_cell.angle_gamma   90.00
#
_symmetry.space_group_name_H-M   'P 1'
#
loop_
_entity.id
_entity.type
_entity.pdbx_description
1 polymer ?
#
loop_
_entity_poly.entity_id
_entity_poly.type
_entity_poly.pdbx_seq_one_letter_code
_entity_poly.pdbx_strand_id
1 'polypeptide(L)'
;MIKSEFNVPVITDIHGKDEAKLAAEYVDIIQIPAFLARQTDILVNAAKTEKTINIKKGQFMSAESMKYAVDKVKQSGNDKVIITERGTQFGYNDLIVDFRGISELKKLAPTILDVTHSVQRPNQISGITGGSPEHIESLARAGIVNNVDGIFLETHTNPSEAKSDGSNICLLYTSDAADEE
;
A
#
# COMPACT_ATOMS: atom_id res chain seq x y z
N MET A 1 -12.21 11.83 -15.10
CA MET A 1 -13.58 11.42 -14.76
C MET A 1 -13.74 11.27 -13.24
N ILE A 2 -13.28 10.21 -12.56
CA ILE A 2 -13.43 10.05 -11.07
C ILE A 2 -12.91 11.26 -10.30
N LYS A 3 -11.67 11.69 -10.58
CA LYS A 3 -11.04 12.83 -9.92
C LYS A 3 -11.87 14.13 -9.97
N SER A 4 -12.43 14.44 -11.12
CA SER A 4 -13.25 15.66 -11.32
C SER A 4 -14.68 15.52 -10.82
N GLU A 5 -15.21 14.31 -10.82
CA GLU A 5 -16.58 14.01 -10.39
C GLU A 5 -16.72 14.03 -8.86
N PHE A 6 -15.77 13.42 -8.17
CA PHE A 6 -15.79 13.28 -6.71
C PHE A 6 -14.84 14.24 -5.98
N ASN A 7 -14.06 15.02 -6.71
CA ASN A 7 -13.07 15.96 -6.16
C ASN A 7 -12.10 15.29 -5.16
N VAL A 8 -11.63 14.09 -5.48
CA VAL A 8 -10.69 13.31 -4.69
C VAL A 8 -9.38 13.09 -5.43
N PRO A 9 -8.22 13.01 -4.73
CA PRO A 9 -6.98 12.57 -5.36
C PRO A 9 -7.08 11.12 -5.80
N VAL A 10 -6.37 10.78 -6.87
CA VAL A 10 -6.33 9.43 -7.42
C VAL A 10 -4.93 8.87 -7.41
N ILE A 11 -4.82 7.55 -7.18
CA ILE A 11 -3.58 6.79 -7.12
C ILE A 11 -3.64 5.62 -8.10
N THR A 12 -2.51 5.26 -8.69
CA THR A 12 -2.38 4.03 -9.50
C THR A 12 -1.00 3.43 -9.35
N ASP A 13 -0.91 2.11 -9.53
CA ASP A 13 0.35 1.39 -9.64
C ASP A 13 1.02 1.64 -10.99
N ILE A 14 2.35 1.57 -10.98
CA ILE A 14 3.18 1.39 -12.18
C ILE A 14 4.04 0.15 -12.01
N HIS A 15 4.27 -0.59 -13.10
CA HIS A 15 5.05 -1.82 -13.12
C HIS A 15 6.35 -1.69 -13.91
N GLY A 16 6.52 -0.59 -14.63
CA GLY A 16 7.70 -0.27 -15.40
C GLY A 16 8.04 1.22 -15.37
N LYS A 17 9.33 1.51 -15.59
CA LYS A 17 9.84 2.89 -15.59
C LYS A 17 9.16 3.80 -16.62
N ASP A 18 8.78 3.20 -17.77
CA ASP A 18 8.22 3.95 -18.90
C ASP A 18 6.76 4.33 -18.68
N GLU A 19 6.08 3.67 -17.73
CA GLU A 19 4.69 3.97 -17.36
C GLU A 19 4.58 5.23 -16.48
N ALA A 20 5.64 5.61 -15.78
CA ALA A 20 5.61 6.70 -14.81
C ALA A 20 5.13 8.03 -15.42
N LYS A 21 5.65 8.39 -16.61
CA LYS A 21 5.30 9.62 -17.30
C LYS A 21 3.83 9.63 -17.73
N LEU A 22 3.35 8.51 -18.27
CA LEU A 22 1.95 8.37 -18.68
C LEU A 22 1.01 8.44 -17.49
N ALA A 23 1.30 7.68 -16.41
CA ALA A 23 0.49 7.70 -15.19
C ALA A 23 0.38 9.11 -14.61
N ALA A 24 1.47 9.88 -14.61
CA ALA A 24 1.52 11.23 -14.07
C ALA A 24 0.56 12.21 -14.76
N GLU A 25 0.10 11.95 -15.98
CA GLU A 25 -0.88 12.79 -16.67
C GLU A 25 -2.29 12.66 -16.06
N TYR A 26 -2.58 11.52 -15.41
CA TYR A 26 -3.92 11.17 -14.97
C TYR A 26 -4.09 11.10 -13.45
N VAL A 27 -3.00 10.85 -12.70
CA VAL A 27 -3.09 10.63 -11.25
C VAL A 27 -2.34 11.69 -10.44
N ASP A 28 -2.64 11.74 -9.16
CA ASP A 28 -1.99 12.61 -8.18
C ASP A 28 -0.86 11.89 -7.45
N ILE A 29 -1.01 10.57 -7.28
CA ILE A 29 -0.08 9.73 -6.57
C ILE A 29 0.29 8.55 -7.47
N ILE A 30 1.58 8.30 -7.63
CA ILE A 30 2.11 7.11 -8.31
C ILE A 30 2.49 6.10 -7.22
N GLN A 31 1.95 4.89 -7.31
CA GLN A 31 2.28 3.81 -6.39
C GLN A 31 3.33 2.89 -6.98
N ILE A 32 4.32 2.54 -6.15
CA ILE A 32 5.32 1.52 -6.46
C ILE A 32 4.92 0.23 -5.74
N PRO A 33 4.59 -0.84 -6.45
CA PRO A 33 4.21 -2.12 -5.86
C PRO A 33 5.29 -2.68 -4.94
N ALA A 34 4.87 -3.48 -3.95
CA ALA A 34 5.76 -4.01 -2.92
C ALA A 34 6.94 -4.83 -3.49
N PHE A 35 6.69 -5.67 -4.49
CA PHE A 35 7.75 -6.45 -5.14
C PHE A 35 8.77 -5.60 -5.90
N LEU A 36 8.40 -4.38 -6.29
CA LEU A 36 9.22 -3.45 -7.07
C LEU A 36 9.86 -2.35 -6.21
N ALA A 37 9.65 -2.37 -4.90
CA ALA A 37 10.10 -1.32 -3.97
C ALA A 37 11.61 -1.06 -4.00
N ARG A 38 12.42 -2.00 -4.49
CA ARG A 38 13.88 -1.87 -4.62
C ARG A 38 14.36 -1.47 -6.02
N GLN A 39 13.48 -1.44 -7.03
CA GLN A 39 13.84 -1.18 -8.42
C GLN A 39 14.22 0.29 -8.61
N THR A 40 15.52 0.54 -8.78
CA THR A 40 16.06 1.91 -8.81
C THR A 40 15.52 2.71 -10.00
N ASP A 41 15.43 2.11 -11.17
CA ASP A 41 14.96 2.79 -12.39
C ASP A 41 13.48 3.19 -12.30
N ILE A 42 12.62 2.36 -11.71
CA ILE A 42 11.21 2.68 -11.47
C ILE A 42 11.10 3.85 -10.48
N LEU A 43 11.77 3.77 -9.34
CA LEU A 43 11.75 4.81 -8.30
C LEU A 43 12.24 6.16 -8.85
N VAL A 44 13.35 6.16 -9.58
CA VAL A 44 13.94 7.39 -10.17
C VAL A 44 13.03 7.99 -11.24
N ASN A 45 12.44 7.17 -12.12
CA ASN A 45 11.55 7.68 -13.15
C ASN A 45 10.21 8.17 -12.56
N ALA A 46 9.67 7.50 -11.56
CA ALA A 46 8.52 8.00 -10.81
C ALA A 46 8.82 9.34 -10.13
N ALA A 47 9.97 9.47 -9.46
CA ALA A 47 10.37 10.72 -8.80
C ALA A 47 10.42 11.90 -9.74
N LYS A 48 10.94 11.71 -10.97
CA LYS A 48 11.05 12.75 -12.01
C LYS A 48 9.70 13.30 -12.49
N THR A 49 8.60 12.66 -12.18
CA THR A 49 7.26 13.17 -12.51
C THR A 49 6.77 14.26 -11.56
N GLU A 50 7.49 14.49 -10.45
CA GLU A 50 7.12 15.45 -9.39
C GLU A 50 5.77 15.15 -8.70
N LYS A 51 5.15 14.00 -9.00
CA LYS A 51 3.98 13.49 -8.28
C LYS A 51 4.36 12.96 -6.90
N THR A 52 3.39 12.81 -6.03
CA THR A 52 3.60 12.07 -4.77
C THR A 52 3.87 10.61 -5.09
N ILE A 53 4.92 10.05 -4.50
CA ILE A 53 5.31 8.65 -4.70
C ILE A 53 4.96 7.84 -3.46
N ASN A 54 4.01 6.94 -3.59
CA ASN A 54 3.70 5.97 -2.55
C ASN A 54 4.49 4.69 -2.79
N ILE A 55 5.37 4.32 -1.85
CA ILE A 55 6.18 3.11 -1.95
C ILE A 55 5.59 2.05 -1.01
N LYS A 56 4.99 1.01 -1.57
CA LYS A 56 4.59 -0.15 -0.76
C LYS A 56 5.82 -0.90 -0.27
N LYS A 57 5.93 -1.10 1.04
CA LYS A 57 7.06 -1.84 1.62
C LYS A 57 7.06 -3.28 1.10
N GLY A 58 8.20 -3.72 0.56
CA GLY A 58 8.36 -5.12 0.17
C GLY A 58 8.20 -6.07 1.37
N GLN A 59 7.51 -7.20 1.17
CA GLN A 59 7.30 -8.20 2.22
C GLN A 59 8.60 -8.77 2.78
N PHE A 60 9.68 -8.69 2.00
CA PHE A 60 11.04 -9.13 2.30
C PHE A 60 11.91 -8.03 2.91
N MET A 61 11.36 -6.83 3.15
CA MET A 61 12.11 -5.66 3.63
C MET A 61 11.80 -5.38 5.09
N SER A 62 12.83 -5.00 5.84
CA SER A 62 12.64 -4.38 7.16
C SER A 62 12.21 -2.91 7.03
N ALA A 63 11.64 -2.35 8.10
CA ALA A 63 11.27 -0.94 8.15
C ALA A 63 12.48 -0.03 7.85
N GLU A 64 13.63 -0.30 8.48
CA GLU A 64 14.85 0.49 8.30
C GLU A 64 15.36 0.44 6.86
N SER A 65 15.22 -0.70 6.17
CA SER A 65 15.71 -0.86 4.80
C SER A 65 14.92 -0.03 3.78
N MET A 66 13.70 0.43 4.13
CA MET A 66 12.92 1.35 3.31
C MET A 66 13.62 2.68 3.08
N LYS A 67 14.53 3.07 3.98
CA LYS A 67 15.37 4.26 3.81
C LYS A 67 16.00 4.32 2.42
N TYR A 68 16.52 3.22 1.91
CA TYR A 68 17.19 3.20 0.60
C TYR A 68 16.23 3.47 -0.57
N ALA A 69 14.97 3.04 -0.46
CA ALA A 69 13.97 3.34 -1.48
C ALA A 69 13.55 4.82 -1.42
N VAL A 70 13.30 5.33 -0.22
CA VAL A 70 12.98 6.74 0.01
C VAL A 70 14.11 7.66 -0.44
N ASP A 71 15.37 7.33 -0.09
CA ASP A 71 16.55 8.11 -0.48
C ASP A 71 16.69 8.21 -2.00
N LYS A 72 16.39 7.15 -2.76
CA LYS A 72 16.44 7.19 -4.23
C LYS A 72 15.45 8.21 -4.80
N VAL A 73 14.24 8.29 -4.25
CA VAL A 73 13.25 9.27 -4.68
C VAL A 73 13.70 10.68 -4.31
N LYS A 74 14.13 10.91 -3.07
CA LYS A 74 14.58 12.22 -2.58
C LYS A 74 15.84 12.71 -3.32
N GLN A 75 16.83 11.85 -3.53
CA GLN A 75 18.03 12.18 -4.30
C GLN A 75 17.75 12.44 -5.77
N SER A 76 16.61 12.02 -6.29
CA SER A 76 16.13 12.36 -7.63
C SER A 76 15.37 13.69 -7.69
N GLY A 77 15.32 14.44 -6.58
CA GLY A 77 14.74 15.78 -6.50
C GLY A 77 13.27 15.82 -6.11
N ASN A 78 12.71 14.73 -5.55
CA ASN A 78 11.31 14.68 -5.15
C ASN A 78 11.17 14.26 -3.68
N ASP A 79 10.74 15.20 -2.82
CA ASP A 79 10.52 14.97 -1.40
C ASP A 79 9.10 14.45 -1.06
N LYS A 80 8.21 14.37 -2.06
CA LYS A 80 6.81 13.95 -1.87
C LYS A 80 6.72 12.41 -1.82
N VAL A 81 7.10 11.83 -0.71
CA VAL A 81 7.13 10.38 -0.50
C VAL A 81 6.15 9.97 0.58
N ILE A 82 5.44 8.89 0.35
CA ILE A 82 4.60 8.16 1.32
C ILE A 82 5.12 6.71 1.34
N ILE A 83 5.07 6.07 2.50
CA ILE A 83 5.35 4.64 2.65
C ILE A 83 4.07 3.93 3.04
N THR A 84 3.80 2.79 2.41
CA THR A 84 2.69 1.90 2.81
C THR A 84 3.25 0.60 3.39
N GLU A 85 3.04 0.38 4.69
CA GLU A 85 3.26 -0.91 5.34
C GLU A 85 2.16 -1.88 4.90
N ARG A 86 2.51 -3.12 4.55
CA ARG A 86 1.58 -4.13 4.04
C ARG A 86 1.90 -5.55 4.50
N GLY A 87 2.61 -5.68 5.59
CA GLY A 87 3.06 -6.93 6.16
C GLY A 87 4.42 -7.38 5.66
N THR A 88 5.04 -8.20 6.48
CA THR A 88 6.34 -8.82 6.25
C THR A 88 6.14 -10.32 6.11
N GLN A 89 6.86 -10.93 5.18
CA GLN A 89 6.86 -12.37 4.98
C GLN A 89 7.42 -13.08 6.21
N PHE A 90 6.69 -14.06 6.71
CA PHE A 90 7.04 -14.84 7.87
C PHE A 90 7.05 -16.33 7.55
N GLY A 91 7.78 -17.17 8.35
CA GLY A 91 8.00 -18.57 8.03
C GLY A 91 6.79 -19.50 8.12
N TYR A 92 5.61 -18.98 8.49
CA TYR A 92 4.37 -19.75 8.68
C TYR A 92 3.36 -19.59 7.52
N ASN A 93 3.84 -19.27 6.33
CA ASN A 93 3.00 -19.00 5.14
C ASN A 93 2.01 -17.85 5.34
N ASP A 94 2.30 -16.94 6.22
CA ASP A 94 1.48 -15.80 6.57
C ASP A 94 2.25 -14.50 6.50
N LEU A 95 1.55 -13.39 6.37
CA LEU A 95 2.13 -12.05 6.48
C LEU A 95 1.86 -11.49 7.87
N ILE A 96 2.84 -10.78 8.41
CA ILE A 96 2.77 -10.18 9.75
C ILE A 96 3.05 -8.70 9.67
N VAL A 97 2.18 -7.89 10.26
CA VAL A 97 2.46 -6.47 10.49
C VAL A 97 3.23 -6.34 11.80
N ASP A 98 4.47 -5.91 11.71
CA ASP A 98 5.26 -5.54 12.90
C ASP A 98 5.02 -4.07 13.21
N PHE A 99 4.11 -3.78 14.14
CA PHE A 99 3.78 -2.42 14.55
C PHE A 99 4.95 -1.63 15.15
N ARG A 100 5.99 -2.29 15.63
CA ARG A 100 7.24 -1.63 16.07
C ARG A 100 7.93 -0.92 14.90
N GLY A 101 7.79 -1.48 13.69
CA GLY A 101 8.33 -0.90 12.46
C GLY A 101 7.65 0.40 12.03
N ILE A 102 6.39 0.65 12.44
CA ILE A 102 5.66 1.87 12.06
C ILE A 102 6.42 3.12 12.51
N SER A 103 6.93 3.14 13.74
CA SER A 103 7.69 4.28 14.25
C SER A 103 8.97 4.54 13.45
N GLU A 104 9.61 3.50 12.93
CA GLU A 104 10.81 3.62 12.09
C GLU A 104 10.45 4.14 10.69
N LEU A 105 9.37 3.64 10.08
CA LEU A 105 8.89 4.13 8.79
C LEU A 105 8.51 5.61 8.87
N LYS A 106 7.84 6.04 9.93
CA LYS A 106 7.43 7.44 10.14
C LYS A 106 8.59 8.42 10.24
N LYS A 107 9.79 7.97 10.65
CA LYS A 107 11.00 8.81 10.60
C LYS A 107 11.47 9.11 9.17
N LEU A 108 11.08 8.29 8.21
CA LEU A 108 11.49 8.38 6.81
C LEU A 108 10.49 9.21 5.98
N ALA A 109 9.18 8.95 6.15
CA ALA A 109 8.09 9.58 5.43
C ALA A 109 6.75 9.33 6.13
N PRO A 110 5.65 10.07 5.81
CA PRO A 110 4.30 9.70 6.20
C PRO A 110 4.01 8.23 5.87
N THR A 111 3.37 7.53 6.80
CA THR A 111 3.21 6.08 6.74
C THR A 111 1.75 5.68 6.77
N ILE A 112 1.34 4.93 5.75
CA ILE A 112 0.00 4.32 5.62
C ILE A 112 0.09 2.84 6.00
N LEU A 113 -0.95 2.31 6.62
CA LEU A 113 -1.12 0.86 6.83
C LEU A 113 -2.13 0.30 5.82
N ASP A 114 -1.70 -0.66 5.03
CA ASP A 114 -2.54 -1.44 4.13
C ASP A 114 -3.11 -2.64 4.88
N VAL A 115 -4.39 -2.56 5.21
CA VAL A 115 -5.10 -3.60 5.97
C VAL A 115 -5.71 -4.68 5.07
N THR A 116 -5.74 -4.48 3.76
CA THR A 116 -6.18 -5.49 2.78
C THR A 116 -5.06 -6.48 2.49
N HIS A 117 -3.92 -5.99 2.03
CA HIS A 117 -2.83 -6.86 1.62
C HIS A 117 -2.03 -7.43 2.81
N SER A 118 -2.17 -6.84 4.00
CA SER A 118 -1.56 -7.38 5.23
C SER A 118 -2.17 -8.71 5.69
N VAL A 119 -3.41 -8.99 5.28
CA VAL A 119 -4.12 -10.24 5.65
C VAL A 119 -4.05 -11.32 4.56
N GLN A 120 -3.29 -11.08 3.49
CA GLN A 120 -3.05 -12.09 2.46
C GLN A 120 -2.33 -13.30 3.03
N ARG A 121 -2.71 -14.48 2.55
CA ARG A 121 -2.00 -15.74 2.76
C ARG A 121 -1.39 -16.20 1.44
N PRO A 122 -0.12 -15.86 1.17
CA PRO A 122 0.55 -16.23 -0.06
C PRO A 122 0.80 -17.75 -0.11
N ASN A 123 1.14 -18.26 -1.31
CA ASN A 123 1.58 -19.65 -1.52
C ASN A 123 0.52 -20.72 -1.17
N GLN A 124 -0.75 -20.45 -1.42
CA GLN A 124 -1.79 -21.46 -1.28
C GLN A 124 -1.68 -22.55 -2.35
N ILE A 125 -2.03 -23.79 -2.00
CA ILE A 125 -1.99 -24.96 -2.90
C ILE A 125 -2.87 -24.76 -4.14
N SER A 126 -3.94 -23.97 -4.01
CA SER A 126 -4.85 -23.63 -5.12
C SER A 126 -4.23 -22.71 -6.18
N GLY A 127 -3.02 -22.16 -5.94
CA GLY A 127 -2.40 -21.16 -6.82
C GLY A 127 -3.04 -19.76 -6.72
N ILE A 128 -4.03 -19.59 -5.88
CA ILE A 128 -4.71 -18.31 -5.62
C ILE A 128 -4.32 -17.85 -4.20
N THR A 129 -4.01 -16.56 -4.06
CA THR A 129 -3.74 -15.97 -2.75
C THR A 129 -4.99 -16.07 -1.87
N GLY A 130 -4.88 -16.73 -0.74
CA GLY A 130 -5.91 -16.74 0.30
C GLY A 130 -5.83 -15.50 1.20
N GLY A 131 -6.72 -15.42 2.17
CA GLY A 131 -6.73 -14.31 3.11
C GLY A 131 -7.52 -14.57 4.38
N SER A 132 -7.46 -13.60 5.28
CA SER A 132 -8.15 -13.58 6.56
C SER A 132 -8.81 -12.21 6.78
N PRO A 133 -9.87 -11.88 6.00
CA PRO A 133 -10.52 -10.57 6.04
C PRO A 133 -11.11 -10.23 7.42
N GLU A 134 -11.39 -11.22 8.26
CA GLU A 134 -11.85 -11.06 9.65
C GLU A 134 -10.85 -10.28 10.53
N HIS A 135 -9.60 -10.11 10.09
CA HIS A 135 -8.57 -9.35 10.81
C HIS A 135 -8.43 -7.88 10.36
N ILE A 136 -9.13 -7.47 9.30
CA ILE A 136 -9.02 -6.12 8.72
C ILE A 136 -9.31 -5.05 9.78
N GLU A 137 -10.43 -5.16 10.47
CA GLU A 137 -10.84 -4.17 11.48
C GLU A 137 -9.82 -4.08 12.63
N SER A 138 -9.38 -5.21 13.16
CA SER A 138 -8.41 -5.23 14.26
C SER A 138 -7.07 -4.62 13.85
N LEU A 139 -6.61 -4.87 12.61
CA LEU A 139 -5.40 -4.25 12.07
C LEU A 139 -5.57 -2.75 11.86
N ALA A 140 -6.73 -2.30 11.35
CA ALA A 140 -7.01 -0.88 11.18
C ALA A 140 -6.99 -0.15 12.53
N ARG A 141 -7.68 -0.67 13.54
CA ARG A 141 -7.68 -0.13 14.91
C ARG A 141 -6.25 -0.08 15.50
N ALA A 142 -5.48 -1.15 15.33
CA ALA A 142 -4.08 -1.19 15.78
C ALA A 142 -3.21 -0.15 15.03
N GLY A 143 -3.44 0.06 13.74
CA GLY A 143 -2.78 1.10 12.96
C GLY A 143 -3.05 2.50 13.53
N ILE A 144 -4.30 2.82 13.81
CA ILE A 144 -4.71 4.11 14.40
C ILE A 144 -4.02 4.33 15.75
N VAL A 145 -4.04 3.32 16.64
CA VAL A 145 -3.36 3.41 17.95
C VAL A 145 -1.85 3.62 17.79
N ASN A 146 -1.23 3.08 16.73
CA ASN A 146 0.18 3.31 16.41
C ASN A 146 0.43 4.60 15.59
N ASN A 147 -0.59 5.47 15.47
CA ASN A 147 -0.50 6.77 14.80
C ASN A 147 -0.03 6.68 13.34
N VAL A 148 -0.52 5.72 12.56
CA VAL A 148 -0.33 5.75 11.11
C VAL A 148 -1.00 6.99 10.52
N ASP A 149 -0.47 7.51 9.42
CA ASP A 149 -0.97 8.74 8.80
C ASP A 149 -2.17 8.48 7.87
N GLY A 150 -2.50 7.20 7.63
CA GLY A 150 -3.65 6.78 6.85
C GLY A 150 -3.81 5.27 6.81
N ILE A 151 -4.96 4.84 6.33
CA ILE A 151 -5.30 3.43 6.10
C ILE A 151 -5.51 3.25 4.58
N PHE A 152 -4.95 2.17 4.04
CA PHE A 152 -5.24 1.68 2.70
C PHE A 152 -6.19 0.48 2.83
N LEU A 153 -7.33 0.56 2.16
CA LEU A 153 -8.37 -0.46 2.21
C LEU A 153 -8.97 -0.68 0.82
N GLU A 154 -9.09 -1.93 0.40
CA GLU A 154 -9.85 -2.31 -0.78
C GLU A 154 -11.24 -2.76 -0.37
N THR A 155 -12.26 -2.26 -1.10
CA THR A 155 -13.65 -2.58 -0.84
C THR A 155 -14.35 -3.02 -2.11
N HIS A 156 -15.35 -3.88 -1.97
CA HIS A 156 -16.21 -4.31 -3.07
C HIS A 156 -17.60 -4.62 -2.55
N THR A 157 -18.63 -4.30 -3.34
CA THR A 157 -20.04 -4.61 -3.01
C THR A 157 -20.30 -6.12 -2.89
N ASN A 158 -19.55 -6.93 -3.64
CA ASN A 158 -19.56 -8.39 -3.56
C ASN A 158 -18.13 -8.92 -3.71
N PRO A 159 -17.36 -9.11 -2.61
CA PRO A 159 -15.97 -9.53 -2.66
C PRO A 159 -15.72 -10.81 -3.47
N SER A 160 -16.68 -11.74 -3.49
CA SER A 160 -16.55 -13.01 -4.23
C SER A 160 -16.52 -12.83 -5.76
N GLU A 161 -16.96 -11.67 -6.25
CA GLU A 161 -16.96 -11.30 -7.68
C GLU A 161 -15.81 -10.35 -8.04
N ALA A 162 -14.99 -9.96 -7.07
CA ALA A 162 -13.85 -9.10 -7.32
C ALA A 162 -12.85 -9.77 -8.26
N LYS A 163 -12.28 -8.97 -9.18
CA LYS A 163 -11.32 -9.47 -10.19
C LYS A 163 -9.97 -9.85 -9.60
N SER A 164 -9.62 -9.31 -8.43
CA SER A 164 -8.40 -9.59 -7.68
C SER A 164 -8.71 -9.52 -6.19
N ASP A 165 -7.90 -10.18 -5.38
CA ASP A 165 -7.89 -10.12 -3.91
C ASP A 165 -9.24 -10.37 -3.19
N GLY A 166 -10.22 -10.99 -3.85
CA GLY A 166 -11.55 -11.24 -3.31
C GLY A 166 -11.58 -11.90 -1.92
N SER A 167 -10.53 -12.66 -1.57
CA SER A 167 -10.36 -13.28 -0.25
C SER A 167 -9.89 -12.30 0.83
N ASN A 168 -9.53 -11.06 0.46
CA ASN A 168 -8.94 -10.05 1.36
C ASN A 168 -9.68 -8.72 1.33
N ILE A 169 -10.64 -8.58 0.43
CA ILE A 169 -11.41 -7.34 0.25
C ILE A 169 -12.48 -7.23 1.34
N CYS A 170 -12.62 -6.03 1.90
CA CYS A 170 -13.67 -5.70 2.83
C CYS A 170 -15.00 -5.51 2.09
N LEU A 171 -16.09 -5.98 2.67
CA LEU A 171 -17.43 -5.68 2.16
C LEU A 171 -17.74 -4.19 2.39
N LEU A 172 -18.15 -3.49 1.34
CA LEU A 172 -18.36 -2.03 1.36
C LEU A 172 -19.27 -1.59 2.52
N TYR A 173 -20.33 -2.35 2.79
CA TYR A 173 -21.31 -2.04 3.84
C TYR A 173 -20.80 -2.24 5.27
N THR A 174 -19.74 -3.00 5.49
CA THR A 174 -19.14 -3.15 6.83
C THR A 174 -18.19 -2.03 7.17
N SER A 175 -17.70 -1.29 6.18
CA SER A 175 -16.88 -0.09 6.42
C SER A 175 -17.72 1.12 6.83
N ASP A 176 -18.98 1.20 6.41
CA ASP A 176 -19.91 2.29 6.77
C ASP A 176 -20.51 2.13 8.17
N ALA A 177 -20.58 0.91 8.70
CA ALA A 177 -21.15 0.62 10.03
C ALA A 177 -20.30 1.19 11.20
N ALA A 178 -19.11 1.71 10.93
CA ALA A 178 -18.27 2.35 11.94
C ALA A 178 -18.69 3.80 12.27
N ASP A 179 -19.56 4.40 11.45
CA ASP A 179 -20.00 5.80 11.60
C ASP A 179 -21.37 5.93 12.31
N GLU A 180 -22.03 4.82 12.71
CA GLU A 180 -23.36 4.81 13.31
C GLU A 180 -23.40 4.56 14.84
N GLU A 181 -22.26 4.62 15.56
CA GLU A 181 -22.23 4.53 17.03
C GLU A 181 -21.66 5.78 17.70
#